data_a189bacf1638ce466c5e80d3a8b2553d
#
_entry.id   a189bacf1638ce466c5e80d3a8b2553d
#
_cell.length_a   1.000
_cell.length_b   1.000
_cell.length_c   1.000
_cell.angle_alpha   90.00
_cell.angle_beta   90.00
_cell.angle_gamma   90.00
#
_symmetry.space_group_name_H-M   'P 1'
#
loop_
_entity.id
_entity.type
_entity.pdbx_description
1 polymer ?
#
loop_
_entity_poly.entity_id
_entity_poly.type
_entity_poly.pdbx_seq_one_letter_code
_entity_poly.pdbx_strand_id
1 'polypeptide(L)'
;ATGMRDYARPLDLKNGRVEMAHGAGGRAMAHLIETLFARRLGNEWLAQGDDGAVLPAPGEGRLVMATDSHVVSPLFFPGGDIGCLSVHGTINDVAVMGAKPLWLSAAFILEEGFPLGDLARIVDSMALAAKQAGVPVVTGDTKVVERGKGDGVFITTTGVGLLPFGRELSGYDLKQWADHSL
;
A
#
# COMPACT_ATOMS: atom_id res chain seq x y z
N ALA A 1 -25.01 1.48 7.95
CA ALA A 1 -25.04 1.80 6.52
C ALA A 1 -24.61 3.25 6.36
N THR A 2 -23.31 3.48 6.22
CA THR A 2 -22.73 4.79 5.88
C THR A 2 -23.02 5.01 4.41
N GLY A 3 -24.00 5.89 4.11
CA GLY A 3 -24.35 6.26 2.77
C GLY A 3 -23.15 6.80 2.02
N MET A 4 -22.83 6.18 0.90
CA MET A 4 -21.87 6.66 -0.08
C MET A 4 -22.26 8.11 -0.42
N ARG A 5 -21.41 9.07 -0.05
CA ARG A 5 -21.65 10.50 -0.36
C ARG A 5 -21.47 10.64 -1.86
N ASP A 6 -22.56 11.01 -2.52
CA ASP A 6 -22.59 11.25 -3.97
C ASP A 6 -21.80 12.56 -4.24
N TYR A 7 -20.54 12.45 -4.63
CA TYR A 7 -19.76 13.58 -5.08
C TYR A 7 -20.21 13.93 -6.51
N ALA A 8 -20.63 15.14 -6.70
CA ALA A 8 -21.27 15.63 -7.92
C ALA A 8 -20.39 15.60 -9.20
N ARG A 9 -19.12 15.20 -9.10
CA ARG A 9 -18.21 15.00 -10.25
C ARG A 9 -17.32 13.80 -10.04
N PRO A 10 -17.27 12.83 -11.00
CA PRO A 10 -16.27 11.76 -10.99
C PRO A 10 -14.86 12.35 -11.17
N LEU A 11 -13.83 11.69 -10.63
CA LEU A 11 -12.43 12.05 -10.89
C LEU A 11 -12.14 11.93 -12.38
N ASP A 12 -11.55 12.95 -12.96
CA ASP A 12 -11.05 12.91 -14.34
C ASP A 12 -9.72 12.15 -14.39
N LEU A 13 -9.80 10.84 -14.56
CA LEU A 13 -8.61 10.00 -14.68
C LEU A 13 -7.84 10.22 -15.98
N LYS A 14 -8.46 10.84 -16.99
CA LYS A 14 -7.80 11.05 -18.28
C LYS A 14 -6.91 12.29 -18.30
N ASN A 15 -7.37 13.39 -17.73
CA ASN A 15 -6.67 14.68 -17.79
C ASN A 15 -6.37 15.26 -16.40
N GLY A 16 -7.01 14.71 -15.37
CA GLY A 16 -6.87 15.18 -13.98
C GLY A 16 -5.48 14.92 -13.41
N ARG A 17 -5.13 15.77 -12.46
CA ARG A 17 -3.85 15.71 -11.77
C ARG A 17 -4.05 15.79 -10.26
N VAL A 18 -3.05 15.30 -9.52
CA VAL A 18 -2.99 15.47 -8.08
C VAL A 18 -2.86 16.96 -7.76
N GLU A 19 -3.66 17.43 -6.81
CA GLU A 19 -3.65 18.79 -6.30
C GLU A 19 -3.33 18.80 -4.81
N MET A 20 -2.80 19.89 -4.28
CA MET A 20 -2.52 20.04 -2.85
C MET A 20 -3.73 19.72 -1.97
N ALA A 21 -4.94 20.05 -2.44
CA ALA A 21 -6.19 19.75 -1.75
C ALA A 21 -6.45 18.26 -1.52
N HIS A 22 -5.86 17.38 -2.34
CA HIS A 22 -5.96 15.93 -2.19
C HIS A 22 -5.17 15.39 -0.98
N GLY A 23 -4.28 16.19 -0.39
CA GLY A 23 -3.52 15.84 0.82
C GLY A 23 -3.91 16.64 2.08
N ALA A 24 -4.89 17.55 1.98
CA ALA A 24 -5.21 18.52 3.04
C ALA A 24 -6.34 18.09 4.01
N GLY A 25 -6.85 16.85 3.92
CA GLY A 25 -7.88 16.35 4.85
C GLY A 25 -9.32 16.83 4.58
N GLY A 26 -9.58 17.49 3.46
CA GLY A 26 -10.90 18.01 3.11
C GLY A 26 -11.70 17.11 2.15
N ARG A 27 -12.76 17.67 1.54
CA ARG A 27 -13.64 16.97 0.59
C ARG A 27 -12.89 16.40 -0.61
N ALA A 28 -11.86 17.10 -1.12
CA ALA A 28 -11.06 16.64 -2.25
C ALA A 28 -10.28 15.36 -1.91
N MET A 29 -9.68 15.31 -0.71
CA MET A 29 -8.99 14.11 -0.22
C MET A 29 -9.97 12.95 -0.03
N ALA A 30 -11.11 13.18 0.63
CA ALA A 30 -12.13 12.15 0.81
C ALA A 30 -12.63 11.61 -0.54
N HIS A 31 -12.84 12.48 -1.52
CA HIS A 31 -13.23 12.10 -2.87
C HIS A 31 -12.15 11.25 -3.58
N LEU A 32 -10.88 11.63 -3.48
CA LEU A 32 -9.76 10.83 -4.02
C LEU A 32 -9.72 9.45 -3.36
N ILE A 33 -9.81 9.39 -2.02
CA ILE A 33 -9.78 8.13 -1.29
C ILE A 33 -10.92 7.21 -1.71
N GLU A 34 -12.17 7.70 -1.72
CA GLU A 34 -13.33 6.88 -2.07
C GLU A 34 -13.31 6.41 -3.53
N THR A 35 -13.00 7.31 -4.45
CA THR A 35 -13.16 7.02 -5.89
C THR A 35 -11.95 6.34 -6.51
N LEU A 36 -10.76 6.54 -5.97
CA LEU A 36 -9.55 5.93 -6.51
C LEU A 36 -9.05 4.80 -5.63
N PHE A 37 -8.75 5.03 -4.36
CA PHE A 37 -8.15 4.04 -3.47
C PHE A 37 -9.14 2.97 -3.00
N ALA A 38 -10.25 3.37 -2.36
CA ALA A 38 -11.18 2.44 -1.76
C ALA A 38 -11.88 1.54 -2.78
N ARG A 39 -12.15 2.04 -3.99
CA ARG A 39 -12.74 1.23 -5.06
C ARG A 39 -11.82 0.11 -5.55
N ARG A 40 -10.50 0.30 -5.50
CA ARG A 40 -9.50 -0.64 -6.00
C ARG A 40 -8.98 -1.59 -4.93
N LEU A 41 -8.70 -1.04 -3.75
CA LEU A 41 -8.16 -1.77 -2.60
C LEU A 41 -9.26 -2.29 -1.66
N GLY A 42 -10.54 -2.01 -1.95
CA GLY A 42 -11.68 -2.22 -1.07
C GLY A 42 -11.73 -3.61 -0.44
N ASN A 43 -11.88 -3.62 0.87
CA ASN A 43 -12.10 -4.79 1.71
C ASN A 43 -12.85 -4.36 2.98
N GLU A 44 -13.21 -5.33 3.82
CA GLU A 44 -13.99 -5.08 5.04
C GLU A 44 -13.32 -4.12 6.04
N TRP A 45 -11.99 -4.11 6.10
CA TRP A 45 -11.24 -3.21 7.00
C TRP A 45 -11.19 -1.77 6.49
N LEU A 46 -10.90 -1.57 5.21
CA LEU A 46 -10.95 -0.23 4.61
C LEU A 46 -12.37 0.36 4.63
N ALA A 47 -13.40 -0.50 4.60
CA ALA A 47 -14.79 -0.07 4.69
C ALA A 47 -15.19 0.45 6.09
N GLN A 48 -14.37 0.24 7.12
CA GLN A 48 -14.58 0.83 8.45
C GLN A 48 -14.53 2.36 8.39
N GLY A 49 -13.67 2.92 7.54
CA GLY A 49 -13.59 4.37 7.30
C GLY A 49 -12.97 5.17 8.45
N ASP A 50 -12.25 4.49 9.34
CA ASP A 50 -11.54 5.06 10.48
C ASP A 50 -10.07 5.35 10.15
N ASP A 51 -9.37 6.06 11.03
CA ASP A 51 -7.93 6.39 10.87
C ASP A 51 -7.01 5.15 10.93
N GLY A 52 -7.54 4.02 11.32
CA GLY A 52 -6.84 2.73 11.39
C GLY A 52 -7.79 1.56 11.16
N ALA A 53 -7.26 0.36 11.10
CA ALA A 53 -8.03 -0.87 10.95
C ALA A 53 -8.11 -1.62 12.28
N VAL A 54 -9.30 -2.00 12.69
CA VAL A 54 -9.51 -2.93 13.81
C VAL A 54 -9.44 -4.34 13.24
N LEU A 55 -8.35 -5.04 13.57
CA LEU A 55 -8.03 -6.37 13.05
C LEU A 55 -8.31 -7.45 14.08
N PRO A 56 -8.71 -8.66 13.68
CA PRO A 56 -8.85 -9.77 14.61
C PRO A 56 -7.48 -10.19 15.16
N ALA A 57 -7.45 -10.79 16.33
CA ALA A 57 -6.23 -11.43 16.83
C ALA A 57 -5.81 -12.55 15.85
N PRO A 58 -4.54 -12.61 15.43
CA PRO A 58 -4.12 -13.52 14.34
C PRO A 58 -3.96 -14.99 14.76
N GLY A 59 -4.28 -15.32 16.01
CA GLY A 59 -4.07 -16.66 16.59
C GLY A 59 -2.82 -16.77 17.43
N GLU A 60 -2.42 -18.02 17.74
CA GLU A 60 -1.23 -18.29 18.56
C GLU A 60 0.06 -18.16 17.76
N GLY A 61 1.04 -17.44 18.33
CA GLY A 61 2.31 -17.17 17.68
C GLY A 61 2.90 -15.82 18.09
N ARG A 62 3.93 -15.41 17.35
CA ARG A 62 4.56 -14.10 17.48
C ARG A 62 4.24 -13.23 16.27
N LEU A 63 4.01 -11.95 16.49
CA LEU A 63 3.85 -11.01 15.39
C LEU A 63 5.21 -10.66 14.80
N VAL A 64 5.26 -10.63 13.46
CA VAL A 64 6.36 -10.06 12.68
C VAL A 64 5.82 -8.82 11.98
N MET A 65 6.57 -7.75 12.04
CA MET A 65 6.26 -6.50 11.35
C MET A 65 7.50 -6.05 10.56
N ALA A 66 7.31 -5.74 9.30
CA ALA A 66 8.33 -5.17 8.43
C ALA A 66 7.77 -3.93 7.74
N THR A 67 8.62 -2.94 7.49
CA THR A 67 8.24 -1.74 6.75
C THR A 67 9.33 -1.42 5.74
N ASP A 68 8.90 -1.01 4.54
CA ASP A 68 9.79 -0.61 3.46
C ASP A 68 9.23 0.59 2.71
N SER A 69 10.14 1.48 2.28
CA SER A 69 9.82 2.69 1.53
C SER A 69 10.34 2.55 0.10
N HIS A 70 9.43 2.64 -0.85
CA HIS A 70 9.69 2.41 -2.26
C HIS A 70 9.88 3.74 -2.98
N VAL A 71 11.10 3.91 -3.50
CA VAL A 71 11.52 5.03 -4.33
C VAL A 71 12.16 4.43 -5.58
N VAL A 72 11.47 4.50 -6.71
CA VAL A 72 11.92 3.91 -7.97
C VAL A 72 11.67 4.84 -9.13
N SER A 73 12.65 4.94 -10.02
CA SER A 73 12.54 5.69 -11.28
C SER A 73 13.09 4.83 -12.42
N PRO A 74 12.33 4.60 -13.51
CA PRO A 74 10.96 5.06 -13.73
C PRO A 74 9.94 4.32 -12.85
N LEU A 75 8.78 4.95 -12.59
CA LEU A 75 7.70 4.36 -11.79
C LEU A 75 7.09 3.10 -12.42
N PHE A 76 7.10 3.04 -13.76
CA PHE A 76 6.68 1.90 -14.57
C PHE A 76 7.90 1.34 -15.29
N PHE A 77 8.16 0.06 -15.16
CA PHE A 77 9.34 -0.61 -15.70
C PHE A 77 8.97 -1.98 -16.29
N PRO A 78 9.83 -2.60 -17.10
CA PRO A 78 9.58 -3.94 -17.61
C PRO A 78 9.33 -4.94 -16.46
N GLY A 79 8.18 -5.57 -16.46
CA GLY A 79 7.80 -6.56 -15.46
C GLY A 79 7.02 -6.02 -14.25
N GLY A 80 6.84 -4.69 -14.12
CA GLY A 80 6.08 -4.15 -12.99
C GLY A 80 6.02 -2.63 -12.90
N ASP A 81 5.65 -2.18 -11.73
CA ASP A 81 5.62 -0.77 -11.34
C ASP A 81 5.79 -0.64 -9.82
N ILE A 82 5.87 0.60 -9.34
CA ILE A 82 6.02 0.87 -7.90
C ILE A 82 4.89 0.28 -7.06
N GLY A 83 3.68 0.11 -7.61
CA GLY A 83 2.52 -0.44 -6.90
C GLY A 83 2.71 -1.92 -6.58
N CYS A 84 3.02 -2.77 -7.57
CA CYS A 84 3.29 -4.19 -7.31
C CYS A 84 4.58 -4.38 -6.51
N LEU A 85 5.62 -3.57 -6.77
CA LEU A 85 6.87 -3.62 -6.04
C LEU A 85 6.66 -3.38 -4.54
N SER A 86 5.86 -2.38 -4.18
CA SER A 86 5.60 -2.04 -2.77
C SER A 86 4.88 -3.15 -2.00
N VAL A 87 4.04 -3.93 -2.68
CA VAL A 87 3.38 -5.09 -2.08
C VAL A 87 4.37 -6.24 -1.90
N HIS A 88 5.04 -6.64 -2.98
CA HIS A 88 5.91 -7.82 -2.96
C HIS A 88 7.15 -7.61 -2.08
N GLY A 89 7.75 -6.42 -2.09
CA GLY A 89 8.92 -6.12 -1.26
C GLY A 89 8.62 -6.35 0.22
N THR A 90 7.58 -5.71 0.74
CA THR A 90 7.23 -5.83 2.17
C THR A 90 6.70 -7.21 2.55
N ILE A 91 5.93 -7.88 1.68
CA ILE A 91 5.50 -9.26 1.92
C ILE A 91 6.69 -10.21 2.01
N ASN A 92 7.69 -10.03 1.14
CA ASN A 92 8.92 -10.81 1.17
C ASN A 92 9.67 -10.62 2.48
N ASP A 93 9.78 -9.39 2.98
CA ASP A 93 10.42 -9.11 4.26
C ASP A 93 9.75 -9.82 5.44
N VAL A 94 8.42 -9.87 5.46
CA VAL A 94 7.67 -10.63 6.46
C VAL A 94 7.88 -12.14 6.27
N ALA A 95 7.88 -12.62 5.03
CA ALA A 95 7.98 -14.04 4.71
C ALA A 95 9.38 -14.63 5.02
N VAL A 96 10.46 -13.87 4.75
CA VAL A 96 11.83 -14.33 5.06
C VAL A 96 12.08 -14.45 6.56
N MET A 97 11.28 -13.78 7.39
CA MET A 97 11.27 -13.99 8.85
C MET A 97 10.52 -15.27 9.27
N GLY A 98 10.08 -16.09 8.31
CA GLY A 98 9.32 -17.33 8.55
C GLY A 98 7.85 -17.12 8.89
N ALA A 99 7.38 -15.89 8.86
CA ALA A 99 6.00 -15.54 9.19
C ALA A 99 5.09 -15.66 7.96
N LYS A 100 3.82 -15.97 8.20
CA LYS A 100 2.77 -15.85 7.19
C LYS A 100 2.32 -14.40 7.16
N PRO A 101 2.47 -13.66 6.03
CA PRO A 101 1.93 -12.33 5.89
C PRO A 101 0.41 -12.33 6.00
N LEU A 102 -0.17 -11.37 6.71
CA LEU A 102 -1.60 -11.28 6.97
C LEU A 102 -2.21 -9.98 6.45
N TRP A 103 -1.55 -8.84 6.72
CA TRP A 103 -2.08 -7.51 6.44
C TRP A 103 -0.96 -6.57 6.00
N LEU A 104 -1.34 -5.59 5.18
CA LEU A 104 -0.50 -4.46 4.77
C LEU A 104 -1.16 -3.13 5.15
N SER A 105 -0.35 -2.15 5.49
CA SER A 105 -0.70 -0.74 5.35
C SER A 105 0.01 -0.15 4.14
N ALA A 106 -0.54 0.92 3.54
CA ALA A 106 0.10 1.63 2.45
C ALA A 106 -0.05 3.14 2.61
N ALA A 107 1.07 3.85 2.71
CA ALA A 107 1.13 5.30 2.76
C ALA A 107 1.71 5.84 1.45
N PHE A 108 1.05 6.85 0.88
CA PHE A 108 1.42 7.50 -0.36
C PHE A 108 1.86 8.93 -0.12
N ILE A 109 3.02 9.29 -0.65
CA ILE A 109 3.43 10.69 -0.82
C ILE A 109 3.36 10.99 -2.31
N LEU A 110 2.46 11.88 -2.69
CA LEU A 110 2.18 12.25 -4.06
C LEU A 110 2.74 13.65 -4.34
N GLU A 111 3.30 13.84 -5.51
CA GLU A 111 3.69 15.17 -5.94
C GLU A 111 2.52 15.87 -6.65
N GLU A 112 2.32 17.15 -6.33
CA GLU A 112 1.34 17.99 -7.02
C GLU A 112 1.60 18.01 -8.53
N GLY A 113 0.55 17.78 -9.30
CA GLY A 113 0.61 17.68 -10.76
C GLY A 113 0.81 16.27 -11.30
N PHE A 114 1.00 15.25 -10.44
CA PHE A 114 1.07 13.87 -10.88
C PHE A 114 -0.23 13.43 -11.56
N PRO A 115 -0.19 12.73 -12.72
CA PRO A 115 -1.41 12.33 -13.42
C PRO A 115 -2.27 11.36 -12.61
N LEU A 116 -3.55 11.64 -12.45
CA LEU A 116 -4.50 10.74 -11.76
C LEU A 116 -4.65 9.39 -12.47
N GLY A 117 -4.49 9.35 -13.79
CA GLY A 117 -4.51 8.10 -14.55
C GLY A 117 -3.34 7.17 -14.20
N ASP A 118 -2.15 7.74 -14.04
CA ASP A 118 -0.98 6.98 -13.63
C ASP A 118 -1.08 6.52 -12.17
N LEU A 119 -1.62 7.36 -11.29
CA LEU A 119 -1.92 6.96 -9.90
C LEU A 119 -2.91 5.80 -9.87
N ALA A 120 -3.97 5.86 -10.70
CA ALA A 120 -4.94 4.77 -10.79
C ALA A 120 -4.28 3.46 -11.25
N ARG A 121 -3.39 3.49 -12.24
CA ARG A 121 -2.63 2.31 -12.70
C ARG A 121 -1.75 1.72 -11.60
N ILE A 122 -1.07 2.56 -10.83
CA ILE A 122 -0.25 2.13 -9.68
C ILE A 122 -1.10 1.44 -8.64
N VAL A 123 -2.27 2.00 -8.30
CA VAL A 123 -3.17 1.42 -7.30
C VAL A 123 -3.85 0.15 -7.81
N ASP A 124 -4.18 0.07 -9.11
CA ASP A 124 -4.69 -1.17 -9.73
C ASP A 124 -3.65 -2.30 -9.65
N SER A 125 -2.39 -1.99 -9.93
CA SER A 125 -1.27 -2.94 -9.82
C SER A 125 -1.04 -3.40 -8.38
N MET A 126 -1.07 -2.47 -7.41
CA MET A 126 -1.02 -2.79 -5.98
C MET A 126 -2.16 -3.71 -5.56
N ALA A 127 -3.39 -3.41 -5.97
CA ALA A 127 -4.57 -4.22 -5.66
C ALA A 127 -4.47 -5.63 -6.21
N LEU A 128 -3.99 -5.77 -7.45
CA LEU A 128 -3.77 -7.07 -8.08
C LEU A 128 -2.72 -7.88 -7.32
N ALA A 129 -1.58 -7.28 -6.99
CA ALA A 129 -0.50 -7.93 -6.23
C ALA A 129 -0.97 -8.37 -4.84
N ALA A 130 -1.67 -7.50 -4.10
CA ALA A 130 -2.25 -7.80 -2.79
C ALA A 130 -3.25 -8.97 -2.86
N LYS A 131 -4.10 -8.97 -3.88
CA LYS A 131 -5.08 -10.06 -4.14
C LYS A 131 -4.37 -11.38 -4.45
N GLN A 132 -3.37 -11.37 -5.32
CA GLN A 132 -2.60 -12.57 -5.67
C GLN A 132 -1.85 -13.16 -4.48
N ALA A 133 -1.30 -12.31 -3.63
CA ALA A 133 -0.63 -12.72 -2.40
C ALA A 133 -1.61 -13.14 -1.29
N GLY A 134 -2.89 -12.81 -1.40
CA GLY A 134 -3.87 -13.03 -0.33
C GLY A 134 -3.63 -12.16 0.91
N VAL A 135 -3.00 -10.99 0.74
CA VAL A 135 -2.63 -10.07 1.83
C VAL A 135 -3.26 -8.71 1.56
N PRO A 136 -4.41 -8.39 2.18
CA PRO A 136 -5.11 -7.13 1.92
C PRO A 136 -4.37 -5.91 2.47
N VAL A 137 -4.52 -4.78 1.80
CA VAL A 137 -4.17 -3.46 2.34
C VAL A 137 -5.34 -3.00 3.21
N VAL A 138 -5.11 -2.91 4.51
CA VAL A 138 -6.20 -2.71 5.50
C VAL A 138 -6.33 -1.27 6.00
N THR A 139 -5.28 -0.48 5.87
CA THR A 139 -5.24 0.94 6.21
C THR A 139 -4.17 1.66 5.40
N GLY A 140 -4.21 2.97 5.38
CA GLY A 140 -3.21 3.76 4.68
C GLY A 140 -3.34 5.26 4.96
N ASP A 141 -2.45 6.03 4.35
CA ASP A 141 -2.47 7.49 4.40
C ASP A 141 -2.07 8.06 3.03
N THR A 142 -2.45 9.31 2.78
CA THR A 142 -2.07 10.02 1.56
C THR A 142 -1.66 11.45 1.91
N LYS A 143 -0.47 11.83 1.49
CA LYS A 143 0.03 13.20 1.59
C LYS A 143 0.39 13.71 0.21
N VAL A 144 0.27 15.01 0.02
CA VAL A 144 0.69 15.69 -1.21
C VAL A 144 1.78 16.69 -0.88
N VAL A 145 2.86 16.63 -1.62
CA VAL A 145 3.95 17.60 -1.58
C VAL A 145 3.86 18.53 -2.79
N GLU A 146 4.37 19.75 -2.65
CA GLU A 146 4.42 20.74 -3.73
C GLU A 146 5.21 20.22 -4.93
N ARG A 147 4.88 20.70 -6.11
CA ARG A 147 5.59 20.40 -7.35
C ARG A 147 7.09 20.72 -7.22
N GLY A 148 7.94 19.77 -7.63
CA GLY A 148 9.40 19.85 -7.52
C GLY A 148 9.95 19.48 -6.15
N LYS A 149 9.09 19.00 -5.23
CA LYS A 149 9.50 18.52 -3.89
C LYS A 149 9.45 16.99 -3.76
N GLY A 150 9.01 16.30 -4.78
CA GLY A 150 8.95 14.85 -4.85
C GLY A 150 9.47 14.32 -6.18
N ASP A 151 9.30 13.04 -6.43
CA ASP A 151 9.62 12.38 -7.70
C ASP A 151 8.37 11.59 -8.18
N GLY A 152 7.26 12.29 -8.23
CA GLY A 152 5.96 11.78 -8.62
C GLY A 152 5.24 11.05 -7.49
N VAL A 153 5.67 9.83 -7.15
CA VAL A 153 5.04 9.00 -6.11
C VAL A 153 6.10 8.27 -5.30
N PHE A 154 5.98 8.35 -3.97
CA PHE A 154 6.66 7.45 -3.04
C PHE A 154 5.61 6.63 -2.29
N ILE A 155 5.92 5.35 -2.04
CA ILE A 155 5.03 4.44 -1.34
C ILE A 155 5.78 3.79 -0.19
N THR A 156 5.24 3.90 1.02
CA THR A 156 5.70 3.14 2.18
C THR A 156 4.66 2.11 2.53
N THR A 157 5.06 0.85 2.62
CA THR A 157 4.20 -0.25 3.06
C THR A 157 4.74 -0.85 4.34
N THR A 158 3.81 -1.22 5.24
CA THR A 158 4.12 -1.98 6.44
C THR A 158 3.33 -3.27 6.42
N GLY A 159 4.03 -4.38 6.54
CA GLY A 159 3.45 -5.72 6.60
C GLY A 159 3.43 -6.27 8.02
N VAL A 160 2.34 -6.93 8.37
CA VAL A 160 2.19 -7.68 9.62
C VAL A 160 1.92 -9.14 9.27
N GLY A 161 2.65 -10.03 9.92
CA GLY A 161 2.50 -11.47 9.76
C GLY A 161 2.52 -12.22 11.08
N LEU A 162 2.14 -13.50 11.03
CA LEU A 162 2.15 -14.40 12.17
C LEU A 162 3.26 -15.44 11.98
N LEU A 163 4.17 -15.50 12.93
CA LEU A 163 5.18 -16.56 13.08
C LEU A 163 4.66 -17.59 14.08
N PRO A 164 4.27 -18.80 13.65
CA PRO A 164 3.80 -19.83 14.55
C PRO A 164 4.87 -20.23 15.58
N PHE A 165 4.46 -20.61 16.78
CA PHE A 165 5.39 -21.15 17.77
C PHE A 165 6.10 -22.41 17.25
N GLY A 166 7.37 -22.57 17.59
CA GLY A 166 8.20 -23.67 17.12
C GLY A 166 8.79 -23.49 15.71
N ARG A 167 8.48 -22.41 15.03
CA ARG A 167 9.11 -22.04 13.75
C ARG A 167 10.05 -20.86 14.00
N GLU A 168 11.29 -21.17 14.35
CA GLU A 168 12.35 -20.16 14.47
C GLU A 168 13.29 -20.29 13.29
N LEU A 169 13.46 -19.21 12.53
CA LEU A 169 14.59 -19.09 11.61
C LEU A 169 15.83 -18.88 12.47
N SER A 170 16.77 -19.80 12.40
CA SER A 170 18.09 -19.60 13.02
C SER A 170 18.81 -18.46 12.28
N GLY A 171 19.65 -17.70 12.97
CA GLY A 171 20.50 -16.70 12.33
C GLY A 171 21.44 -17.28 11.26
N TYR A 172 21.56 -18.61 11.20
CA TYR A 172 22.28 -19.36 10.18
C TYR A 172 21.50 -19.44 8.85
N ASP A 173 20.18 -19.63 8.93
CA ASP A 173 19.31 -19.71 7.74
C ASP A 173 19.24 -18.36 7.01
N LEU A 174 19.27 -17.26 7.76
CA LEU A 174 19.29 -15.89 7.22
C LEU A 174 20.63 -15.59 6.51
N LYS A 175 21.77 -16.05 7.04
CA LYS A 175 23.07 -15.90 6.39
C LYS A 175 23.16 -16.70 5.10
N GLN A 176 22.69 -17.92 5.10
CA GLN A 176 22.71 -18.79 3.92
C GLN A 176 21.84 -18.23 2.80
N TRP A 177 20.75 -17.56 3.14
CA TRP A 177 19.87 -16.91 2.16
C TRP A 177 20.50 -15.64 1.58
N ALA A 178 21.13 -14.80 2.40
CA ALA A 178 21.84 -13.59 1.95
C ALA A 178 23.03 -13.93 1.03
N ASP A 179 23.73 -15.04 1.25
CA ASP A 179 24.85 -15.47 0.42
C ASP A 179 24.43 -16.03 -0.95
N HIS A 180 23.13 -16.34 -1.16
CA HIS A 180 22.58 -16.87 -2.43
C HIS A 180 21.78 -15.84 -3.24
N SER A 181 21.63 -14.60 -2.74
CA SER A 181 20.83 -13.55 -3.37
C SER A 181 21.64 -12.41 -4.03
N LEU A 182 22.95 -12.64 -4.27
CA LEU A 182 23.83 -11.74 -5.03
C LEU A 182 24.09 -12.26 -6.43
#